data_94d67672ce07a9727fa6f62a7809d47d
#
_entry.id   94d67672ce07a9727fa6f62a7809d47d
#
_cell.length_a   1.000
_cell.length_b   1.000
_cell.length_c   1.000
_cell.angle_alpha   90.00
_cell.angle_beta   90.00
_cell.angle_gamma   90.00
#
_symmetry.space_group_name_H-M   'P 1'
#
loop_
_entity.id
_entity.type
_entity.pdbx_description
1 polymer ?
#
loop_
_entity_poly.entity_id
_entity_poly.type
_entity_poly.pdbx_seq_one_letter_code
_entity_poly.pdbx_strand_id
1 'polypeptide(L)'
;MESRRSDVVVIFAGYRDRMETFYSSNPGLSSRVAHHLDFPDYSDDELMAIAGLLLEAQHYQFSAEAETAFSDYVSRRRQLPFFANARSVRNALDRARLRQANRLFSRMGEALTKQDLITIEEADILASRVFKAEVEGHHPAQHAP
;
A
#
# COMPACT_ATOMS: atom_id res chain seq x y z
N MET A 1 -18.18 -29.42 -16.71
CA MET A 1 -18.45 -27.98 -16.98
C MET A 1 -19.45 -27.74 -18.15
N GLU A 2 -19.61 -28.65 -19.08
CA GLU A 2 -20.47 -28.39 -20.27
C GLU A 2 -21.96 -28.59 -20.06
N SER A 3 -22.38 -29.34 -19.07
CA SER A 3 -23.80 -29.71 -18.89
C SER A 3 -24.66 -28.71 -18.09
N ARG A 4 -24.10 -27.63 -17.55
CA ARG A 4 -24.82 -26.60 -16.77
C ARG A 4 -24.35 -25.18 -17.09
N ARG A 5 -24.14 -24.85 -18.35
CA ARG A 5 -23.67 -23.53 -18.80
C ARG A 5 -24.57 -22.37 -18.42
N SER A 6 -25.87 -22.61 -18.22
CA SER A 6 -26.86 -21.59 -17.86
C SER A 6 -26.95 -21.31 -16.37
N ASP A 7 -26.38 -22.17 -15.52
CA ASP A 7 -26.64 -22.14 -14.09
C ASP A 7 -25.41 -21.72 -13.25
N VAL A 8 -24.23 -21.60 -13.88
CA VAL A 8 -22.96 -21.37 -13.14
C VAL A 8 -22.08 -20.33 -13.85
N VAL A 9 -21.67 -19.33 -13.12
CA VAL A 9 -20.58 -18.42 -13.50
C VAL A 9 -19.31 -18.86 -12.77
N VAL A 10 -18.24 -19.10 -13.51
CA VAL A 10 -16.93 -19.47 -12.96
C VAL A 10 -15.96 -18.32 -13.16
N ILE A 11 -15.36 -17.85 -12.07
CA ILE A 11 -14.37 -16.78 -12.05
C ILE A 11 -13.05 -17.37 -11.56
N PHE A 12 -12.00 -17.29 -12.39
CA PHE A 12 -10.65 -17.61 -12.00
C PHE A 12 -9.93 -16.30 -11.64
N ALA A 13 -9.31 -16.23 -10.48
CA ALA A 13 -8.55 -15.08 -10.04
C ALA A 13 -7.18 -15.52 -9.49
N GLY A 14 -6.13 -14.82 -9.87
CA GLY A 14 -4.77 -15.12 -9.43
C GLY A 14 -3.77 -14.09 -9.93
N TYR A 15 -2.53 -14.21 -9.51
CA TYR A 15 -1.44 -13.40 -10.03
C TYR A 15 -1.16 -13.76 -11.49
N ARG A 16 -0.77 -12.78 -12.29
CA ARG A 16 -0.60 -12.90 -13.74
C ARG A 16 0.30 -14.07 -14.13
N ASP A 17 1.50 -14.13 -13.57
CA ASP A 17 2.47 -15.20 -13.82
C ASP A 17 1.93 -16.59 -13.44
N ARG A 18 1.17 -16.69 -12.36
CA ARG A 18 0.51 -17.92 -11.93
C ARG A 18 -0.62 -18.32 -12.86
N MET A 19 -1.39 -17.35 -13.34
CA MET A 19 -2.48 -17.60 -14.31
C MET A 19 -1.93 -18.02 -15.67
N GLU A 20 -0.82 -17.43 -16.14
CA GLU A 20 -0.13 -17.85 -17.35
C GLU A 20 0.36 -19.31 -17.26
N THR A 21 0.96 -19.70 -16.13
CA THR A 21 1.34 -21.09 -15.86
C THR A 21 0.14 -22.01 -15.81
N PHE A 22 -0.95 -21.60 -15.18
CA PHE A 22 -2.19 -22.37 -15.09
C PHE A 22 -2.81 -22.62 -16.47
N TYR A 23 -2.87 -21.62 -17.34
CA TYR A 23 -3.41 -21.76 -18.71
C TYR A 23 -2.50 -22.60 -19.59
N SER A 24 -1.18 -22.45 -19.50
CA SER A 24 -0.23 -23.25 -20.29
C SER A 24 -0.26 -24.73 -19.89
N SER A 25 -0.52 -25.03 -18.63
CA SER A 25 -0.65 -26.40 -18.12
C SER A 25 -2.01 -27.06 -18.46
N ASN A 26 -2.99 -26.27 -18.89
CA ASN A 26 -4.34 -26.74 -19.20
C ASN A 26 -4.77 -26.29 -20.62
N PRO A 27 -4.25 -26.91 -21.70
CA PRO A 27 -4.63 -26.56 -23.05
C PRO A 27 -6.14 -26.68 -23.25
N GLY A 28 -6.76 -25.69 -23.84
CA GLY A 28 -8.22 -25.63 -24.05
C GLY A 28 -9.00 -24.98 -22.91
N LEU A 29 -8.41 -24.69 -21.74
CA LEU A 29 -9.09 -23.88 -20.74
C LEU A 29 -9.12 -22.41 -21.16
N SER A 30 -8.04 -21.89 -21.73
CA SER A 30 -7.93 -20.52 -22.22
C SER A 30 -8.98 -20.22 -23.30
N SER A 31 -9.29 -21.20 -24.16
CA SER A 31 -10.32 -21.06 -25.21
C SER A 31 -11.76 -21.09 -24.67
N ARG A 32 -11.97 -21.55 -23.45
CA ARG A 32 -13.28 -21.61 -22.77
C ARG A 32 -13.54 -20.44 -21.83
N VAL A 33 -12.51 -19.67 -21.51
CA VAL A 33 -12.64 -18.44 -20.71
C VAL A 33 -12.85 -17.29 -21.69
N ALA A 34 -14.09 -16.78 -21.74
CA ALA A 34 -14.49 -15.76 -22.71
C ALA A 34 -13.93 -14.36 -22.40
N HIS A 35 -13.64 -14.07 -21.15
CA HIS A 35 -13.21 -12.74 -20.70
C HIS A 35 -11.96 -12.84 -19.82
N HIS A 36 -10.94 -12.06 -20.16
CA HIS A 36 -9.75 -11.87 -19.37
C HIS A 36 -9.72 -10.42 -18.91
N LEU A 37 -9.71 -10.20 -17.59
CA LEU A 37 -9.61 -8.89 -16.97
C LEU A 37 -8.24 -8.79 -16.29
N ASP A 38 -7.45 -7.84 -16.73
CA ASP A 38 -6.17 -7.52 -16.10
C ASP A 38 -6.35 -6.37 -15.12
N PHE A 39 -5.77 -6.49 -13.95
CA PHE A 39 -5.75 -5.46 -12.91
C PHE A 39 -4.29 -5.02 -12.72
N PRO A 40 -3.83 -4.01 -13.46
CA PRO A 40 -2.48 -3.50 -13.33
C PRO A 40 -2.25 -2.89 -11.95
N ASP A 41 -0.99 -2.77 -11.56
CA ASP A 41 -0.61 -2.03 -10.36
C ASP A 41 -0.97 -0.56 -10.52
N TYR A 42 -1.41 0.06 -9.43
CA TYR A 42 -1.68 1.48 -9.38
C TYR A 42 -0.41 2.31 -9.58
N SER A 43 -0.53 3.47 -10.22
CA SER A 43 0.50 4.51 -10.24
C SER A 43 0.67 5.16 -8.85
N ASP A 44 1.74 5.92 -8.65
CA ASP A 44 1.96 6.66 -7.40
C ASP A 44 0.84 7.66 -7.15
N ASP A 45 0.37 8.38 -8.19
CA ASP A 45 -0.73 9.33 -8.09
C ASP A 45 -2.05 8.65 -7.71
N GLU A 46 -2.34 7.49 -8.27
CA GLU A 46 -3.52 6.71 -7.91
C GLU A 46 -3.44 6.20 -6.47
N LEU A 47 -2.26 5.78 -6.00
CA LEU A 47 -2.04 5.37 -4.62
C LEU A 47 -2.19 6.55 -3.65
N MET A 48 -1.75 7.75 -4.03
CA MET A 48 -1.98 8.98 -3.26
C MET A 48 -3.46 9.35 -3.21
N ALA A 49 -4.18 9.24 -4.33
CA ALA A 49 -5.63 9.45 -4.36
C ALA A 49 -6.37 8.45 -3.45
N ILE A 50 -5.97 7.18 -3.47
CA ILE A 50 -6.50 6.15 -2.55
C ILE A 50 -6.22 6.51 -1.09
N ALA A 51 -5.02 7.02 -0.77
CA ALA A 51 -4.69 7.47 0.57
C ALA A 51 -5.62 8.59 1.04
N GLY A 52 -5.86 9.59 0.19
CA GLY A 52 -6.79 10.69 0.45
C GLY A 52 -8.20 10.19 0.76
N LEU A 53 -8.74 9.31 -0.07
CA LEU A 53 -10.08 8.73 0.13
C LEU A 53 -10.17 7.93 1.45
N LEU A 54 -9.12 7.18 1.80
CA LEU A 54 -9.10 6.40 3.05
C LEU A 54 -9.04 7.30 4.29
N LEU A 55 -8.30 8.41 4.22
CA LEU A 55 -8.22 9.40 5.31
C LEU A 55 -9.56 10.13 5.47
N GLU A 56 -10.14 10.61 4.37
CA GLU A 56 -11.44 11.29 4.38
C GLU A 56 -12.54 10.42 4.99
N ALA A 57 -12.63 9.14 4.58
CA ALA A 57 -13.59 8.18 5.12
C ALA A 57 -13.44 7.95 6.63
N GLN A 58 -12.28 8.24 7.19
CA GLN A 58 -11.98 8.09 8.61
C GLN A 58 -11.89 9.43 9.35
N HIS A 59 -12.23 10.55 8.68
CA HIS A 59 -12.15 11.91 9.20
C HIS A 59 -10.73 12.35 9.61
N TYR A 60 -9.72 11.85 8.90
CA TYR A 60 -8.32 12.26 9.04
C TYR A 60 -7.87 13.08 7.83
N GLN A 61 -6.77 13.79 7.99
CA GLN A 61 -6.10 14.51 6.91
C GLN A 61 -4.59 14.49 7.12
N PHE A 62 -3.84 14.74 6.06
CA PHE A 62 -2.41 15.04 6.15
C PHE A 62 -2.18 16.54 6.43
N SER A 63 -1.06 16.87 7.12
CA SER A 63 -0.43 18.17 6.92
C SER A 63 0.20 18.23 5.51
N ALA A 64 0.54 19.42 5.01
CA ALA A 64 1.18 19.58 3.69
C ALA A 64 2.53 18.82 3.62
N GLU A 65 3.29 18.87 4.70
CA GLU A 65 4.56 18.16 4.85
C GLU A 65 4.35 16.64 4.92
N ALA A 66 3.31 16.19 5.63
CA ALA A 66 2.98 14.77 5.72
C ALA A 66 2.53 14.19 4.38
N GLU A 67 1.80 14.95 3.57
CA GLU A 67 1.39 14.54 2.22
C GLU A 67 2.62 14.32 1.33
N THR A 68 3.57 15.25 1.36
CA THR A 68 4.85 15.14 0.64
C THR A 68 5.65 13.92 1.12
N ALA A 69 5.78 13.75 2.43
CA ALA A 69 6.48 12.61 3.01
C ALA A 69 5.80 11.28 2.69
N PHE A 70 4.47 11.26 2.59
CA PHE A 70 3.73 10.06 2.23
C PHE A 70 3.88 9.70 0.75
N SER A 71 3.98 10.68 -0.13
CA SER A 71 4.30 10.45 -1.55
C SER A 71 5.69 9.80 -1.70
N ASP A 72 6.70 10.31 -1.00
CA ASP A 72 8.05 9.69 -0.97
C ASP A 72 8.00 8.27 -0.37
N TYR A 73 7.22 8.07 0.70
CA TYR A 73 6.98 6.74 1.27
C TYR A 73 6.43 5.76 0.24
N VAL A 74 5.43 6.16 -0.55
CA VAL A 74 4.79 5.31 -1.56
C VAL A 74 5.80 4.90 -2.62
N SER A 75 6.56 5.85 -3.17
CA SER A 75 7.57 5.60 -4.20
C SER A 75 8.66 4.62 -3.73
N ARG A 76 9.17 4.79 -2.50
CA ARG A 76 10.13 3.86 -1.89
C ARG A 76 9.52 2.49 -1.61
N ARG A 77 8.31 2.47 -1.05
CA ARG A 77 7.64 1.22 -0.66
C ARG A 77 7.33 0.32 -1.86
N ARG A 78 7.03 0.90 -3.02
CA ARG A 78 6.82 0.14 -4.27
C ARG A 78 8.04 -0.66 -4.70
N GLN A 79 9.24 -0.17 -4.42
CA GLN A 79 10.49 -0.84 -4.78
C GLN A 79 10.85 -1.99 -3.82
N LEU A 80 10.19 -2.08 -2.68
CA LEU A 80 10.46 -3.11 -1.68
C LEU A 80 9.59 -4.36 -1.90
N PRO A 81 10.09 -5.54 -1.49
CA PRO A 81 9.33 -6.78 -1.56
C PRO A 81 7.97 -6.70 -0.87
N PHE A 82 7.04 -7.52 -1.37
CA PHE A 82 5.69 -7.66 -0.80
C PHE A 82 4.86 -6.37 -0.82
N PHE A 83 5.11 -5.50 -1.80
CA PHE A 83 4.21 -4.39 -2.07
C PHE A 83 2.87 -4.95 -2.58
N ALA A 84 1.77 -4.46 -2.02
CA ALA A 84 0.42 -4.95 -2.29
C ALA A 84 -0.56 -3.78 -2.54
N ASN A 85 -0.14 -2.82 -3.37
CA ASN A 85 -0.96 -1.69 -3.83
C ASN A 85 -1.74 -0.99 -2.69
N ALA A 86 -3.05 -0.81 -2.86
CA ALA A 86 -3.93 -0.16 -1.88
C ALA A 86 -3.87 -0.79 -0.48
N ARG A 87 -3.60 -2.09 -0.36
CA ARG A 87 -3.41 -2.73 0.95
C ARG A 87 -2.17 -2.19 1.66
N SER A 88 -1.07 -1.98 0.94
CA SER A 88 0.15 -1.38 1.50
C SER A 88 -0.09 0.06 1.96
N VAL A 89 -0.85 0.84 1.19
CA VAL A 89 -1.26 2.21 1.55
C VAL A 89 -2.10 2.19 2.83
N ARG A 90 -3.13 1.37 2.90
CA ARG A 90 -3.99 1.24 4.09
C ARG A 90 -3.17 0.90 5.34
N ASN A 91 -2.31 -0.12 5.25
CA ASN A 91 -1.46 -0.52 6.37
C ASN A 91 -0.50 0.60 6.81
N ALA A 92 -0.02 1.42 5.87
CA ALA A 92 0.83 2.56 6.19
C ALA A 92 0.07 3.65 6.95
N LEU A 93 -1.15 3.97 6.51
CA LEU A 93 -2.02 4.95 7.17
C LEU A 93 -2.40 4.49 8.58
N ASP A 94 -2.76 3.22 8.77
CA ASP A 94 -3.07 2.67 10.10
C ASP A 94 -1.88 2.80 11.06
N ARG A 95 -0.67 2.57 10.57
CA ARG A 95 0.55 2.76 11.37
C ARG A 95 0.85 4.23 11.64
N ALA A 96 0.62 5.12 10.68
CA ALA A 96 0.78 6.56 10.86
C ALA A 96 -0.18 7.09 11.93
N ARG A 97 -1.44 6.66 11.89
CA ARG A 97 -2.44 7.01 12.91
C ARG A 97 -2.05 6.52 14.32
N LEU A 98 -1.48 5.32 14.41
CA LEU A 98 -0.98 4.82 15.70
C LEU A 98 0.17 5.70 16.23
N ARG A 99 1.07 6.15 15.36
CA ARG A 99 2.15 7.05 15.75
C ARG A 99 1.64 8.43 16.14
N GLN A 100 0.68 8.96 15.40
CA GLN A 100 -0.03 10.19 15.76
C GLN A 100 -0.64 10.07 17.17
N ALA A 101 -1.37 8.99 17.43
CA ALA A 101 -1.96 8.76 18.75
C ALA A 101 -0.90 8.75 19.86
N ASN A 102 0.23 8.08 19.64
CA ASN A 102 1.35 8.05 20.59
C ASN A 102 1.97 9.45 20.79
N ARG A 103 2.15 10.22 19.71
CA ARG A 103 2.64 11.60 19.75
C ARG A 103 1.70 12.49 20.55
N LEU A 104 0.40 12.40 20.32
CA LEU A 104 -0.60 13.18 21.05
C LEU A 104 -0.68 12.76 22.52
N PHE A 105 -0.54 11.46 22.79
CA PHE A 105 -0.50 10.96 24.18
C PHE A 105 0.67 11.54 24.97
N SER A 106 1.83 11.73 24.35
CA SER A 106 2.98 12.38 25.02
C SER A 106 2.76 13.86 25.34
N ARG A 107 1.72 14.48 24.72
CA ARG A 107 1.31 15.88 24.93
C ARG A 107 0.07 16.01 25.83
N MET A 108 -0.30 14.96 26.59
CA MET A 108 -1.52 14.95 27.42
C MET A 108 -1.61 16.02 28.51
N GLY A 109 -0.60 16.84 28.71
CA GLY A 109 -0.65 18.03 29.59
C GLY A 109 -1.01 19.32 28.87
N GLU A 110 -1.13 19.31 27.55
CA GLU A 110 -1.40 20.45 26.70
C GLU A 110 -2.87 20.45 26.24
N ALA A 111 -3.41 21.65 25.94
CA ALA A 111 -4.72 21.74 25.31
C ALA A 111 -4.64 21.32 23.83
N LEU A 112 -5.12 20.12 23.51
CA LEU A 112 -5.20 19.63 22.14
C LEU A 112 -6.42 20.23 21.44
N THR A 113 -6.22 20.67 20.20
CA THR A 113 -7.30 21.15 19.33
C THR A 113 -7.92 19.99 18.55
N LYS A 114 -9.10 20.21 17.99
CA LYS A 114 -9.71 19.25 17.04
C LYS A 114 -8.77 18.98 15.86
N GLN A 115 -8.06 20.01 15.40
CA GLN A 115 -7.12 19.89 14.28
C GLN A 115 -5.96 18.93 14.63
N ASP A 116 -5.40 19.02 15.83
CA ASP A 116 -4.36 18.08 16.30
C ASP A 116 -4.85 16.62 16.25
N LEU A 117 -6.11 16.38 16.59
CA LEU A 117 -6.67 15.04 16.67
C LEU A 117 -6.90 14.38 15.29
N ILE A 118 -7.11 15.17 14.24
CA ILE A 118 -7.42 14.65 12.90
C ILE A 118 -6.25 14.74 11.92
N THR A 119 -5.16 15.43 12.29
CA THR A 119 -4.04 15.68 11.37
C THR A 119 -2.89 14.70 11.62
N ILE A 120 -2.51 13.99 10.58
CA ILE A 120 -1.28 13.20 10.52
C ILE A 120 -0.15 14.13 10.11
N GLU A 121 0.89 14.21 10.92
CA GLU A 121 2.06 15.06 10.69
C GLU A 121 3.19 14.30 9.99
N GLU A 122 4.13 15.03 9.40
CA GLU A 122 5.30 14.49 8.74
C GLU A 122 6.05 13.47 9.60
N ALA A 123 6.26 13.78 10.88
CA ALA A 123 6.94 12.89 11.83
C ALA A 123 6.28 11.51 11.96
N ASP A 124 4.93 11.44 11.83
CA ASP A 124 4.18 10.20 11.91
C ASP A 124 4.45 9.31 10.68
N ILE A 125 4.84 9.90 9.55
CA ILE A 125 5.22 9.20 8.31
C ILE A 125 6.69 8.80 8.34
N LEU A 126 7.60 9.75 8.63
CA LEU A 126 9.05 9.55 8.60
C LEU A 126 9.55 8.52 9.62
N ALA A 127 8.80 8.29 10.69
CA ALA A 127 9.09 7.22 11.66
C ALA A 127 8.91 5.79 11.09
N SER A 128 8.52 5.66 9.81
CA SER A 128 8.41 4.36 9.14
C SER A 128 9.79 3.72 8.91
N ARG A 129 9.85 2.38 9.00
CA ARG A 129 11.05 1.60 8.67
C ARG A 129 11.48 1.76 7.20
N VAL A 130 10.59 2.16 6.31
CA VAL A 130 10.90 2.40 4.90
C VAL A 130 11.99 3.47 4.76
N PHE A 131 11.98 4.49 5.63
CA PHE A 131 13.01 5.54 5.65
C PHE A 131 14.28 5.13 6.42
N LYS A 132 14.21 4.12 7.29
CA LYS A 132 15.36 3.65 8.07
C LYS A 132 16.26 2.68 7.33
N ALA A 133 15.72 1.95 6.35
CA ALA A 133 16.45 0.93 5.59
C ALA A 133 17.62 1.50 4.77
N GLU A 134 17.62 2.79 4.44
CA GLU A 134 18.72 3.43 3.69
C GLU A 134 19.92 3.80 4.57
N VAL A 135 19.70 3.98 5.87
CA VAL A 135 20.79 4.34 6.81
C VAL A 135 21.69 3.13 7.09
N GLU A 136 21.15 1.91 7.01
CA GLU A 136 21.91 0.68 7.27
C GLU A 136 22.58 0.10 6.01
N GLY A 137 22.16 0.53 4.80
CA GLY A 137 22.70 0.03 3.52
C GLY A 137 24.01 0.68 3.08
N HIS A 138 24.52 1.71 3.76
CA HIS A 138 25.75 2.44 3.42
C HIS A 138 26.89 2.14 4.38
N HIS A 139 27.16 0.85 4.64
CA HIS A 139 28.43 0.46 5.26
C HIS A 139 29.39 0.01 4.14
N PRO A 140 30.40 0.82 3.77
CA PRO A 140 31.40 0.37 2.82
C PRO A 140 32.16 -0.80 3.44
N ALA A 141 32.12 -1.93 2.75
CA ALA A 141 32.97 -3.06 3.06
C ALA A 141 34.44 -2.57 3.07
N GLN A 142 35.02 -2.44 4.24
CA GLN A 142 36.44 -2.28 4.42
C GLN A 142 37.07 -3.63 4.06
N HIS A 143 37.60 -3.71 2.85
CA HIS A 143 38.64 -4.69 2.56
C HIS A 143 39.90 -4.28 3.37
N ALA A 144 40.25 -5.07 4.32
CA ALA A 144 41.59 -5.12 4.89
C ALA A 144 42.37 -6.27 4.25
N PRO A 145 43.70 -6.13 4.04
CA PRO A 145 44.56 -6.95 3.20
C PRO A 145 44.81 -8.37 3.72
#